data_3d02dedc39802a79ef7b8a23d90268cc
#
_entry.id   3d02dedc39802a79ef7b8a23d90268cc
#
_cell.length_a   1.000
_cell.length_b   1.000
_cell.length_c   1.000
_cell.angle_alpha   90.00
_cell.angle_beta   90.00
_cell.angle_gamma   90.00
#
_symmetry.space_group_name_H-M   'P 1'
#
loop_
_entity.id
_entity.type
_entity.pdbx_description
1 polymer ?
#
loop_
_entity_poly.entity_id
_entity_poly.type
_entity_poly.pdbx_seq_one_letter_code
_entity_poly.pdbx_strand_id
1 'polypeptide(L)'
;EFGVAVQTKSARILRDFDLLTSINEKAKAIVQITLTTYDEDLCKKIEPDVSTTKERINVLMKCKEAGIPTVVWLTPILPFINDTADNIKNLLDACVDAGVKGIIFFGIGVTLRDGDREYFYHALDKDFPGMKEKYIRTYGNAYNLPSPNEKMLIPMIVEQCQKAGILCSPDECFAYLHHFPEKYVQRSLFE
;
A
#
# COMPACT_ATOMS: atom_id res chain seq x y z
N GLU A 1 -4.42 -0.11 -28.00
CA GLU A 1 -3.39 0.06 -26.94
C GLU A 1 -4.05 -0.17 -25.58
N PHE A 2 -3.33 -0.83 -24.67
CA PHE A 2 -3.85 -1.17 -23.33
C PHE A 2 -3.07 -0.40 -22.28
N GLY A 3 -3.76 0.07 -21.23
CA GLY A 3 -3.15 0.56 -20.02
C GLY A 3 -2.73 -0.59 -19.10
N VAL A 4 -1.93 -0.28 -18.09
CA VAL A 4 -1.43 -1.27 -17.11
C VAL A 4 -1.50 -0.71 -15.69
N ALA A 5 -1.90 -1.58 -14.74
CA ALA A 5 -1.80 -1.32 -13.31
C ALA A 5 -0.96 -2.44 -12.68
N VAL A 6 0.21 -2.10 -12.14
CA VAL A 6 1.17 -3.07 -11.58
C VAL A 6 1.27 -2.87 -10.08
N GLN A 7 1.06 -3.93 -9.30
CA GLN A 7 1.24 -3.92 -7.85
C GLN A 7 2.52 -4.66 -7.45
N THR A 8 3.32 -4.05 -6.57
CA THR A 8 4.59 -4.65 -6.13
C THR A 8 5.05 -4.13 -4.76
N LYS A 9 5.90 -4.92 -4.10
CA LYS A 9 6.73 -4.54 -2.94
C LYS A 9 8.21 -4.39 -3.32
N SER A 10 8.54 -4.34 -4.63
CA SER A 10 9.91 -4.38 -5.11
C SER A 10 10.29 -3.13 -5.92
N ALA A 11 11.42 -2.53 -5.58
CA ALA A 11 12.04 -1.48 -6.37
C ALA A 11 12.57 -1.96 -7.73
N ARG A 12 12.57 -3.27 -7.98
CA ARG A 12 12.94 -3.84 -9.30
C ARG A 12 12.02 -3.41 -10.43
N ILE A 13 10.83 -2.89 -10.12
CA ILE A 13 9.93 -2.29 -11.12
C ILE A 13 10.63 -1.16 -11.91
N LEU A 14 11.62 -0.51 -11.31
CA LEU A 14 12.42 0.53 -11.97
C LEU A 14 13.26 0.01 -13.15
N ARG A 15 13.48 -1.31 -13.25
CA ARG A 15 14.11 -1.93 -14.42
C ARG A 15 13.30 -1.71 -15.70
N ASP A 16 11.98 -1.73 -15.56
CA ASP A 16 11.04 -1.66 -16.68
C ASP A 16 10.39 -0.25 -16.76
N PHE A 17 11.07 0.76 -16.19
CA PHE A 17 10.52 2.11 -16.02
C PHE A 17 10.27 2.81 -17.36
N ASP A 18 11.15 2.61 -18.34
CA ASP A 18 10.98 3.15 -19.69
C ASP A 18 9.74 2.62 -20.38
N LEU A 19 9.42 1.33 -20.16
CA LEU A 19 8.20 0.72 -20.68
C LEU A 19 6.95 1.32 -20.01
N LEU A 20 6.98 1.50 -18.69
CA LEU A 20 5.88 2.11 -17.94
C LEU A 20 5.65 3.56 -18.39
N THR A 21 6.71 4.32 -18.60
CA THR A 21 6.64 5.69 -19.12
C THR A 21 6.01 5.71 -20.52
N SER A 22 6.49 4.86 -21.43
CA SER A 22 5.93 4.76 -22.79
C SER A 22 4.46 4.33 -22.81
N ILE A 23 4.05 3.43 -21.91
CA ILE A 23 2.64 3.04 -21.77
C ILE A 23 1.82 4.22 -21.21
N ASN A 24 2.37 4.95 -20.23
CA ASN A 24 1.68 6.08 -19.63
C ASN A 24 1.45 7.23 -20.62
N GLU A 25 2.37 7.46 -21.56
CA GLU A 25 2.21 8.42 -22.65
C GLU A 25 1.09 8.06 -23.61
N LYS A 26 0.91 6.77 -23.90
CA LYS A 26 -0.04 6.27 -24.91
C LYS A 26 -1.41 5.91 -24.34
N ALA A 27 -1.44 5.34 -23.16
CA ALA A 27 -2.65 4.93 -22.48
C ALA A 27 -2.61 5.45 -21.02
N LYS A 28 -2.47 4.58 -20.05
CA LYS A 28 -2.29 4.91 -18.65
C LYS A 28 -1.49 3.78 -17.99
N ALA A 29 -0.41 4.12 -17.32
CA ALA A 29 0.28 3.21 -16.42
C ALA A 29 0.01 3.64 -14.99
N ILE A 30 -0.24 2.70 -14.08
CA ILE A 30 -0.39 2.96 -12.64
C ILE A 30 0.54 2.01 -11.90
N VAL A 31 1.38 2.58 -11.05
CA VAL A 31 2.24 1.80 -10.16
C VAL A 31 1.63 1.78 -8.76
N GLN A 32 1.40 0.57 -8.24
CA GLN A 32 0.85 0.36 -6.93
C GLN A 32 1.94 -0.19 -6.01
N ILE A 33 2.21 0.51 -4.91
CA ILE A 33 3.26 0.15 -3.95
C ILE A 33 2.63 -0.15 -2.59
N THR A 34 3.03 -1.25 -1.97
CA THR A 34 2.65 -1.55 -0.59
C THR A 34 3.62 -0.87 0.37
N LEU A 35 3.09 -0.11 1.32
CA LEU A 35 3.84 0.46 2.44
C LEU A 35 3.15 0.07 3.74
N THR A 36 3.90 -0.51 4.69
CA THR A 36 3.36 -1.00 5.96
C THR A 36 4.11 -0.46 7.17
N THR A 37 5.41 -0.21 7.02
CA THR A 37 6.31 0.12 8.11
C THR A 37 7.30 1.18 7.65
N TYR A 38 7.37 2.31 8.34
CA TYR A 38 8.30 3.38 7.99
C TYR A 38 9.72 3.10 8.47
N ASP A 39 9.85 2.51 9.65
CA ASP A 39 11.14 2.12 10.22
C ASP A 39 11.80 1.01 9.39
N GLU A 40 13.01 1.27 8.91
CA GLU A 40 13.74 0.37 8.00
C GLU A 40 14.15 -0.95 8.67
N ASP A 41 14.51 -0.93 9.95
CA ASP A 41 14.96 -2.14 10.65
C ASP A 41 13.76 -3.01 10.99
N LEU A 42 12.65 -2.42 11.38
CA LEU A 42 11.39 -3.12 11.56
C LEU A 42 10.86 -3.65 10.22
N CYS A 43 10.97 -2.87 9.15
CA CYS A 43 10.59 -3.32 7.80
C CYS A 43 11.35 -4.59 7.39
N LYS A 44 12.67 -4.63 7.58
CA LYS A 44 13.50 -5.80 7.27
C LYS A 44 13.13 -7.04 8.10
N LYS A 45 12.65 -6.84 9.33
CA LYS A 45 12.18 -7.95 10.18
C LYS A 45 10.83 -8.51 9.72
N ILE A 46 9.89 -7.61 9.37
CA ILE A 46 8.53 -8.00 8.98
C ILE A 46 8.49 -8.51 7.53
N GLU A 47 9.29 -7.92 6.65
CA GLU A 47 9.29 -8.17 5.21
C GLU A 47 10.72 -8.39 4.69
N PRO A 48 11.42 -9.49 5.11
CA PRO A 48 12.86 -9.66 4.87
C PRO A 48 13.25 -9.80 3.39
N ASP A 49 12.36 -10.33 2.55
CA ASP A 49 12.67 -10.71 1.16
C ASP A 49 12.18 -9.71 0.11
N VAL A 50 11.84 -8.49 0.52
CA VAL A 50 11.36 -7.44 -0.38
C VAL A 50 12.16 -6.15 -0.21
N SER A 51 11.96 -5.20 -1.09
CA SER A 51 12.61 -3.89 -0.98
C SER A 51 12.20 -3.17 0.30
N THR A 52 13.12 -2.42 0.88
CA THR A 52 12.87 -1.62 2.08
C THR A 52 11.87 -0.50 1.81
N THR A 53 11.31 0.08 2.85
CA THR A 53 10.37 1.20 2.72
C THR A 53 10.99 2.38 1.99
N LYS A 54 12.26 2.72 2.29
CA LYS A 54 12.99 3.80 1.60
C LYS A 54 13.13 3.54 0.11
N GLU A 55 13.44 2.30 -0.29
CA GLU A 55 13.52 1.92 -1.71
C GLU A 55 12.15 2.02 -2.39
N ARG A 56 11.08 1.60 -1.71
CA ARG A 56 9.71 1.70 -2.23
C ARG A 56 9.25 3.16 -2.34
N ILE A 57 9.57 4.02 -1.38
CA ILE A 57 9.30 5.47 -1.46
C ILE A 57 10.06 6.08 -2.64
N ASN A 58 11.31 5.69 -2.87
CA ASN A 58 12.07 6.15 -4.04
C ASN A 58 11.37 5.78 -5.37
N VAL A 59 10.72 4.62 -5.46
CA VAL A 59 9.88 4.27 -6.63
C VAL A 59 8.74 5.27 -6.80
N LEU A 60 8.03 5.62 -5.73
CA LEU A 60 6.94 6.60 -5.78
C LEU A 60 7.43 7.97 -6.25
N MET A 61 8.59 8.42 -5.74
CA MET A 61 9.19 9.70 -6.14
C MET A 61 9.59 9.72 -7.63
N LYS A 62 10.19 8.64 -8.13
CA LYS A 62 10.50 8.51 -9.56
C LYS A 62 9.26 8.48 -10.43
N CYS A 63 8.19 7.81 -9.99
CA CYS A 63 6.90 7.84 -10.68
C CYS A 63 6.33 9.27 -10.75
N LYS A 64 6.42 10.03 -9.64
CA LYS A 64 6.01 11.44 -9.61
C LYS A 64 6.78 12.27 -10.65
N GLU A 65 8.10 12.14 -10.69
CA GLU A 65 8.96 12.85 -11.65
C GLU A 65 8.61 12.55 -13.11
N ALA A 66 8.23 11.29 -13.39
CA ALA A 66 7.83 10.84 -14.73
C ALA A 66 6.34 11.05 -15.04
N GLY A 67 5.55 11.62 -14.12
CA GLY A 67 4.12 11.79 -14.30
C GLY A 67 3.31 10.49 -14.32
N ILE A 68 3.89 9.37 -13.83
CA ILE A 68 3.20 8.09 -13.69
C ILE A 68 2.40 8.10 -12.39
N PRO A 69 1.05 7.97 -12.44
CA PRO A 69 0.24 7.94 -11.25
C PRO A 69 0.53 6.72 -10.37
N THR A 70 0.47 6.93 -9.06
CA THR A 70 0.73 5.88 -8.07
C THR A 70 -0.42 5.73 -7.09
N VAL A 71 -0.60 4.51 -6.58
CA VAL A 71 -1.52 4.17 -5.49
C VAL A 71 -0.76 3.38 -4.43
N VAL A 72 -0.98 3.68 -3.16
CA VAL A 72 -0.33 2.97 -2.06
C VAL A 72 -1.31 2.01 -1.40
N TRP A 73 -0.86 0.78 -1.15
CA TRP A 73 -1.54 -0.19 -0.30
C TRP A 73 -0.97 -0.09 1.11
N LEU A 74 -1.77 0.46 2.02
CA LEU A 74 -1.42 0.62 3.44
C LEU A 74 -1.95 -0.59 4.24
N THR A 75 -1.51 -1.77 3.86
CA THR A 75 -1.99 -3.04 4.44
C THR A 75 -1.00 -4.20 4.18
N PRO A 76 -0.83 -5.14 5.13
CA PRO A 76 -1.38 -5.16 6.48
C PRO A 76 -0.62 -4.24 7.44
N ILE A 77 -1.33 -3.71 8.44
CA ILE A 77 -0.71 -3.06 9.60
C ILE A 77 -0.87 -4.01 10.79
N LEU A 78 0.24 -4.49 11.33
CA LEU A 78 0.27 -5.54 12.35
C LEU A 78 -0.05 -4.96 13.73
N PRO A 79 -1.11 -5.43 14.40
CA PRO A 79 -1.45 -5.02 15.77
C PRO A 79 -0.25 -5.17 16.72
N PHE A 80 -0.05 -4.18 17.59
CA PHE A 80 1.02 -4.12 18.60
C PHE A 80 2.46 -4.03 18.06
N ILE A 81 2.67 -4.01 16.74
CA ILE A 81 4.00 -4.00 16.12
C ILE A 81 4.23 -2.69 15.37
N ASN A 82 3.46 -2.43 14.32
CA ASN A 82 3.60 -1.21 13.52
C ASN A 82 2.31 -0.37 13.45
N ASP A 83 1.30 -0.69 14.26
CA ASP A 83 0.04 0.05 14.41
C ASP A 83 0.16 1.29 15.32
N THR A 84 1.19 2.08 15.10
CA THR A 84 1.47 3.31 15.86
C THR A 84 1.15 4.56 15.06
N ALA A 85 0.77 5.65 15.77
CA ALA A 85 0.50 6.93 15.15
C ALA A 85 1.71 7.46 14.36
N ASP A 86 2.92 7.30 14.90
CA ASP A 86 4.16 7.75 14.26
C ASP A 86 4.44 6.98 12.96
N ASN A 87 4.25 5.64 12.96
CA ASN A 87 4.41 4.84 11.75
C ASN A 87 3.45 5.31 10.66
N ILE A 88 2.17 5.41 10.98
CA ILE A 88 1.13 5.83 10.01
C ILE A 88 1.39 7.26 9.53
N LYS A 89 1.69 8.20 10.45
CA LYS A 89 1.99 9.58 10.08
C LYS A 89 3.15 9.67 9.09
N ASN A 90 4.28 9.03 9.38
CA ASN A 90 5.46 9.09 8.53
C ASN A 90 5.21 8.45 7.14
N LEU A 91 4.45 7.36 7.08
CA LEU A 91 4.04 6.76 5.81
C LEU A 91 3.12 7.68 5.01
N LEU A 92 2.17 8.34 5.67
CA LEU A 92 1.27 9.31 5.03
C LEU A 92 2.02 10.55 4.53
N ASP A 93 2.95 11.08 5.31
CA ASP A 93 3.80 12.21 4.90
C ASP A 93 4.58 11.85 3.64
N ALA A 94 5.20 10.66 3.58
CA ALA A 94 5.86 10.18 2.38
C ALA A 94 4.92 10.02 1.17
N CYS A 95 3.68 9.60 1.39
CA CYS A 95 2.66 9.52 0.34
C CYS A 95 2.27 10.90 -0.19
N VAL A 96 2.12 11.88 0.70
CA VAL A 96 1.83 13.28 0.34
C VAL A 96 3.00 13.86 -0.46
N ASP A 97 4.22 13.68 0.00
CA ASP A 97 5.43 14.15 -0.68
C ASP A 97 5.58 13.53 -2.09
N ALA A 98 5.24 12.25 -2.22
CA ALA A 98 5.24 11.56 -3.50
C ALA A 98 4.04 11.90 -4.39
N GLY A 99 3.03 12.60 -3.89
CA GLY A 99 1.84 12.99 -4.65
C GLY A 99 1.02 11.80 -5.14
N VAL A 100 0.87 10.75 -4.31
CA VAL A 100 0.10 9.56 -4.67
C VAL A 100 -1.36 9.91 -4.93
N LYS A 101 -2.02 9.20 -5.84
CA LYS A 101 -3.42 9.42 -6.19
C LYS A 101 -4.39 8.81 -5.20
N GLY A 102 -4.01 7.71 -4.56
CA GLY A 102 -4.87 7.04 -3.60
C GLY A 102 -4.10 6.17 -2.62
N ILE A 103 -4.74 5.91 -1.48
CA ILE A 103 -4.27 4.99 -0.45
C ILE A 103 -5.39 3.99 -0.19
N ILE A 104 -5.08 2.70 -0.38
CA ILE A 104 -6.02 1.59 -0.17
C ILE A 104 -5.70 0.92 1.16
N PHE A 105 -6.70 0.81 2.01
CA PHE A 105 -6.66 -0.01 3.24
C PHE A 105 -8.06 -0.55 3.55
N PHE A 106 -8.14 -1.67 4.28
CA PHE A 106 -9.38 -2.36 4.64
C PHE A 106 -9.49 -2.52 6.16
N GLY A 107 -9.36 -1.40 6.88
CA GLY A 107 -9.16 -1.40 8.31
C GLY A 107 -7.67 -1.50 8.68
N ILE A 108 -7.38 -1.44 9.97
CA ILE A 108 -6.03 -1.55 10.53
C ILE A 108 -5.92 -2.89 11.25
N GLY A 109 -5.16 -3.80 10.69
CA GLY A 109 -5.03 -5.15 11.24
C GLY A 109 -4.45 -6.14 10.23
N VAL A 110 -4.59 -7.43 10.55
CA VAL A 110 -4.14 -8.53 9.71
C VAL A 110 -5.19 -9.66 9.71
N THR A 111 -5.30 -10.39 8.60
CA THR A 111 -6.08 -11.61 8.51
C THR A 111 -5.17 -12.82 8.50
N LEU A 112 -5.50 -13.85 9.27
CA LEU A 112 -4.73 -15.10 9.35
C LEU A 112 -5.55 -16.26 8.80
N ARG A 113 -5.26 -16.65 7.57
CA ARG A 113 -5.83 -17.83 6.90
C ARG A 113 -5.20 -19.11 7.45
N ASP A 114 -5.77 -20.25 7.08
CA ASP A 114 -5.18 -21.55 7.40
C ASP A 114 -3.78 -21.64 6.76
N GLY A 115 -2.80 -22.07 7.54
CA GLY A 115 -1.39 -22.09 7.16
C GLY A 115 -0.64 -20.77 7.43
N ASP A 116 -1.27 -19.63 7.20
CA ASP A 116 -0.65 -18.32 7.47
C ASP A 116 -0.44 -18.10 8.98
N ARG A 117 -1.36 -18.61 9.82
CA ARG A 117 -1.31 -18.45 11.28
C ARG A 117 -0.08 -19.10 11.89
N GLU A 118 0.21 -20.33 11.51
CA GLU A 118 1.37 -21.08 12.01
C GLU A 118 2.66 -20.38 11.62
N TYR A 119 2.76 -19.97 10.35
CA TYR A 119 3.90 -19.22 9.85
C TYR A 119 4.08 -17.88 10.60
N PHE A 120 3.00 -17.12 10.74
CA PHE A 120 3.02 -15.83 11.43
C PHE A 120 3.43 -15.96 12.89
N TYR A 121 2.87 -16.95 13.62
CA TYR A 121 3.22 -17.20 15.02
C TYR A 121 4.65 -17.69 15.18
N HIS A 122 5.17 -18.48 14.25
CA HIS A 122 6.58 -18.86 14.24
C HIS A 122 7.51 -17.65 14.04
N ALA A 123 7.15 -16.75 13.13
CA ALA A 123 7.89 -15.49 12.92
C ALA A 123 7.84 -14.59 14.17
N LEU A 124 6.69 -14.51 14.84
CA LEU A 124 6.57 -13.74 16.10
C LEU A 124 7.47 -14.31 17.20
N ASP A 125 7.51 -15.64 17.38
CA ASP A 125 8.37 -16.30 18.36
C ASP A 125 9.85 -15.97 18.12
N LYS A 126 10.26 -15.90 16.85
CA LYS A 126 11.63 -15.61 16.44
C LYS A 126 12.02 -14.14 16.67
N ASP A 127 11.20 -13.22 16.18
CA ASP A 127 11.59 -11.82 16.01
C ASP A 127 10.95 -10.86 17.04
N PHE A 128 9.88 -11.32 17.75
CA PHE A 128 9.10 -10.52 18.70
C PHE A 128 8.74 -11.36 19.95
N PRO A 129 9.68 -11.67 20.83
CA PRO A 129 9.44 -12.52 22.01
C PRO A 129 8.24 -12.07 22.85
N GLY A 130 7.34 -12.99 23.21
CA GLY A 130 6.11 -12.71 23.98
C GLY A 130 4.94 -12.13 23.17
N MET A 131 5.17 -11.81 21.90
CA MET A 131 4.09 -11.23 21.07
C MET A 131 3.07 -12.27 20.65
N LYS A 132 3.48 -13.50 20.37
CA LYS A 132 2.58 -14.60 20.04
C LYS A 132 1.56 -14.85 21.14
N GLU A 133 1.98 -14.92 22.40
CA GLU A 133 1.09 -15.08 23.55
C GLU A 133 0.12 -13.92 23.68
N LYS A 134 0.58 -12.69 23.39
CA LYS A 134 -0.28 -11.50 23.35
C LYS A 134 -1.36 -11.62 22.28
N TYR A 135 -1.00 -12.05 21.06
CA TYR A 135 -1.95 -12.30 19.98
C TYR A 135 -2.97 -13.38 20.32
N ILE A 136 -2.50 -14.53 20.84
CA ILE A 136 -3.39 -15.64 21.25
C ILE A 136 -4.37 -15.18 22.33
N ARG A 137 -3.89 -14.46 23.34
CA ARG A 137 -4.75 -13.96 24.44
C ARG A 137 -5.76 -12.94 23.95
N THR A 138 -5.39 -12.08 22.98
CA THR A 138 -6.26 -11.00 22.49
C THR A 138 -7.27 -11.50 21.47
N TYR A 139 -6.86 -12.38 20.56
CA TYR A 139 -7.65 -12.74 19.38
C TYR A 139 -8.08 -14.21 19.33
N GLY A 140 -7.48 -15.09 20.14
CA GLY A 140 -7.75 -16.53 20.09
C GLY A 140 -7.55 -17.08 18.67
N ASN A 141 -8.59 -17.70 18.13
CA ASN A 141 -8.60 -18.26 16.77
C ASN A 141 -9.33 -17.37 15.75
N ALA A 142 -9.53 -16.09 16.05
CA ALA A 142 -10.19 -15.18 15.12
C ALA A 142 -9.44 -15.12 13.78
N TYR A 143 -10.20 -15.03 12.68
CA TYR A 143 -9.65 -14.86 11.34
C TYR A 143 -9.13 -13.44 11.12
N ASN A 144 -9.91 -12.45 11.54
CA ASN A 144 -9.56 -11.03 11.45
C ASN A 144 -9.05 -10.52 12.80
N LEU A 145 -7.87 -9.91 12.80
CA LEU A 145 -7.17 -9.39 13.96
C LEU A 145 -7.06 -7.86 13.82
N PRO A 146 -8.11 -7.11 14.21
CA PRO A 146 -8.08 -5.66 14.12
C PRO A 146 -7.12 -5.05 15.16
N SER A 147 -6.48 -3.95 14.79
CA SER A 147 -5.65 -3.20 15.73
C SER A 147 -6.51 -2.58 16.85
N PRO A 148 -6.06 -2.64 18.11
CA PRO A 148 -6.69 -1.87 19.19
C PRO A 148 -6.64 -0.36 18.95
N ASN A 149 -5.71 0.12 18.10
CA ASN A 149 -5.54 1.52 17.76
C ASN A 149 -6.37 1.96 16.54
N GLU A 150 -7.14 1.06 15.93
CA GLU A 150 -7.88 1.31 14.69
C GLU A 150 -8.78 2.55 14.79
N LYS A 151 -9.50 2.72 15.91
CA LYS A 151 -10.40 3.86 16.14
C LYS A 151 -9.69 5.21 16.13
N MET A 152 -8.39 5.24 16.43
CA MET A 152 -7.56 6.43 16.38
C MET A 152 -6.90 6.60 15.01
N LEU A 153 -6.40 5.51 14.44
CA LEU A 153 -5.59 5.55 13.21
C LEU A 153 -6.43 5.81 11.95
N ILE A 154 -7.63 5.23 11.84
CA ILE A 154 -8.47 5.46 10.66
C ILE A 154 -8.86 6.93 10.48
N PRO A 155 -9.38 7.65 11.50
CA PRO A 155 -9.65 9.07 11.35
C PRO A 155 -8.42 9.90 10.97
N MET A 156 -7.25 9.57 11.51
CA MET A 156 -5.99 10.24 11.17
C MET A 156 -5.62 10.05 9.69
N ILE A 157 -5.76 8.82 9.16
CA ILE A 157 -5.52 8.52 7.74
C ILE A 157 -6.49 9.32 6.86
N VAL A 158 -7.78 9.24 7.17
CA VAL A 158 -8.83 9.90 6.37
C VAL A 158 -8.64 11.42 6.36
N GLU A 159 -8.37 12.03 7.52
CA GLU A 159 -8.14 13.47 7.62
C GLU A 159 -6.91 13.93 6.82
N GLN A 160 -5.80 13.19 6.90
CA GLN A 160 -4.59 13.51 6.15
C GLN A 160 -4.83 13.36 4.63
N CYS A 161 -5.48 12.29 4.20
CA CYS A 161 -5.82 12.08 2.81
C CYS A 161 -6.73 13.20 2.27
N GLN A 162 -7.77 13.57 3.02
CA GLN A 162 -8.68 14.67 2.64
C GLN A 162 -7.93 16.00 2.49
N LYS A 163 -7.05 16.35 3.44
CA LYS A 163 -6.22 17.56 3.38
C LYS A 163 -5.30 17.59 2.16
N ALA A 164 -4.80 16.44 1.75
CA ALA A 164 -3.86 16.31 0.64
C ALA A 164 -4.56 16.04 -0.71
N GLY A 165 -5.88 15.87 -0.75
CA GLY A 165 -6.62 15.51 -1.96
C GLY A 165 -6.29 14.09 -2.48
N ILE A 166 -5.95 13.16 -1.57
CA ILE A 166 -5.65 11.77 -1.86
C ILE A 166 -6.92 10.93 -1.67
N LEU A 167 -7.27 10.09 -2.65
CA LEU A 167 -8.36 9.13 -2.53
C LEU A 167 -8.05 8.12 -1.40
N CYS A 168 -8.98 7.91 -0.48
CA CYS A 168 -8.79 6.94 0.61
C CYS A 168 -9.96 5.98 0.81
N SER A 169 -10.98 6.08 -0.03
CA SER A 169 -12.02 5.05 -0.14
C SER A 169 -11.54 3.94 -1.08
N PRO A 170 -11.61 2.65 -0.69
CA PRO A 170 -11.29 1.54 -1.59
C PRO A 170 -12.06 1.63 -2.91
N ASP A 171 -13.36 1.95 -2.87
CA ASP A 171 -14.21 2.04 -4.06
C ASP A 171 -13.73 3.14 -5.02
N GLU A 172 -13.39 4.34 -4.50
CA GLU A 172 -12.84 5.42 -5.31
C GLU A 172 -11.48 5.07 -5.90
N CYS A 173 -10.61 4.44 -5.10
CA CYS A 173 -9.31 3.98 -5.57
C CYS A 173 -9.46 2.92 -6.67
N PHE A 174 -10.35 1.93 -6.51
CA PHE A 174 -10.61 0.92 -7.54
C PHE A 174 -11.25 1.53 -8.77
N ALA A 175 -12.19 2.45 -8.63
CA ALA A 175 -12.74 3.19 -9.77
C ALA A 175 -11.63 3.92 -10.53
N TYR A 176 -10.72 4.59 -9.83
CA TYR A 176 -9.56 5.24 -10.45
C TYR A 176 -8.63 4.25 -11.16
N LEU A 177 -8.36 3.07 -10.55
CA LEU A 177 -7.50 2.03 -11.12
C LEU A 177 -8.10 1.44 -12.41
N HIS A 178 -9.42 1.31 -12.51
CA HIS A 178 -10.11 0.72 -13.65
C HIS A 178 -10.48 1.74 -14.74
N HIS A 179 -10.47 3.03 -14.42
CA HIS A 179 -10.77 4.07 -15.40
C HIS A 179 -9.54 4.41 -16.25
N PHE A 180 -9.60 4.06 -17.52
CA PHE A 180 -8.60 4.43 -18.51
C PHE A 180 -9.19 5.44 -19.48
N PRO A 181 -8.49 6.58 -19.78
CA PRO A 181 -9.00 7.57 -20.69
C PRO A 181 -9.15 6.99 -22.09
N GLU A 182 -10.32 7.21 -22.70
CA GLU A 182 -10.53 6.93 -24.12
C GLU A 182 -9.75 7.97 -24.94
N LYS A 183 -8.65 7.55 -25.57
CA LYS A 183 -7.84 8.43 -26.42
C LYS A 183 -8.37 8.56 -27.84
N TYR A 184 -9.27 7.67 -28.26
CA TYR A 184 -9.87 7.67 -29.57
C TYR A 184 -11.40 7.56 -29.44
N VAL A 185 -12.10 8.59 -29.87
CA VAL A 185 -13.54 8.51 -30.10
C VAL A 185 -13.72 7.92 -31.49
N GLN A 186 -14.26 6.72 -31.57
CA GLN A 186 -14.69 6.17 -32.85
C GLN A 186 -15.83 7.03 -33.38
N ARG A 187 -15.55 7.83 -34.41
CA ARG A 187 -16.61 8.56 -35.09
C ARG A 187 -17.45 7.58 -35.88
N SER A 188 -18.78 7.76 -35.84
CA SER A 188 -19.68 7.03 -36.69
C SER A 188 -19.34 7.33 -38.17
N LEU A 189 -19.33 6.29 -38.99
CA LEU A 189 -19.15 6.44 -40.46
C LEU A 189 -20.33 7.15 -41.13
N PHE A 190 -21.38 7.45 -40.37
CA PHE A 190 -22.66 8.00 -40.88
C PHE A 190 -23.07 9.34 -40.23
N GLU A 191 -22.12 10.02 -39.57
CA GLU A 191 -22.28 11.42 -39.17
C GLU A 191 -21.59 12.36 -40.15
#